data_57d8305550e490388ba00dcc0e1fe8de
#
_entry.id   57d8305550e490388ba00dcc0e1fe8de
#
_cell.length_a   1.000
_cell.length_b   1.000
_cell.length_c   1.000
_cell.angle_alpha   90.00
_cell.angle_beta   90.00
_cell.angle_gamma   90.00
#
_symmetry.space_group_name_H-M   'P 1'
#
loop_
_entity.id
_entity.type
_entity.pdbx_description
1 polymer ?
#
loop_
_entity_poly.entity_id
_entity_poly.type
_entity_poly.pdbx_seq_one_letter_code
_entity_poly.pdbx_strand_id
1 'polypeptide(L)'
;AILFSIIFCETGLVVTPFLPGDSLLFVAGAISALPDMPISVHILVIILFAAAVLGDSCNYMIGHFFGRKLFNNPNSRIFKQSYLEKTHEFYKKYGGKTIILARFVPIVRTFAPFVAGMGKMNYYYFMMYNLVGGALWVVVFCYAGYFFGDLPFVQENLKLLIVAIIFISVLPAIIEVVRAKLKS
;
A
#
# COMPACT_ATOMS: atom_id res chain seq x y z
N ALA A 1 -0.86 -16.73 5.03
CA ALA A 1 -0.41 -16.77 3.62
C ALA A 1 -1.16 -15.73 2.76
N ILE A 2 -2.51 -15.74 2.70
CA ILE A 2 -3.31 -14.89 1.80
C ILE A 2 -3.06 -13.37 2.02
N LEU A 3 -3.17 -12.89 3.27
CA LEU A 3 -2.93 -11.48 3.60
C LEU A 3 -1.51 -11.03 3.23
N PHE A 4 -0.52 -11.86 3.49
CA PHE A 4 0.86 -11.60 3.08
C PHE A 4 0.96 -11.39 1.56
N SER A 5 0.37 -12.31 0.79
CA SER A 5 0.41 -12.24 -0.67
C SER A 5 -0.31 -11.00 -1.21
N ILE A 6 -1.44 -10.64 -0.63
CA ILE A 6 -2.18 -9.44 -1.05
C ILE A 6 -1.36 -8.17 -0.78
N ILE A 7 -0.83 -8.00 0.44
CA ILE A 7 -0.01 -6.84 0.80
C ILE A 7 1.28 -6.79 -0.03
N PHE A 8 1.94 -7.94 -0.22
CA PHE A 8 3.12 -8.04 -1.07
C PHE A 8 2.83 -7.62 -2.52
N CYS A 9 1.73 -8.11 -3.12
CA CYS A 9 1.36 -7.75 -4.48
C CYS A 9 0.95 -6.27 -4.58
N GLU A 10 0.23 -5.74 -3.60
CA GLU A 10 -0.19 -4.34 -3.59
C GLU A 10 1.00 -3.38 -3.57
N THR A 11 2.00 -3.66 -2.73
CA THR A 11 3.19 -2.81 -2.59
C THR A 11 4.23 -3.09 -3.67
N GLY A 12 4.32 -4.35 -4.12
CA GLY A 12 5.34 -4.81 -5.06
C GLY A 12 5.01 -4.60 -6.54
N LEU A 13 3.73 -4.55 -6.88
CA LEU A 13 3.29 -4.40 -8.26
C LEU A 13 2.79 -2.97 -8.51
N VAL A 14 3.44 -2.26 -9.42
CA VAL A 14 3.06 -0.89 -9.85
C VAL A 14 1.67 -0.84 -10.50
N VAL A 15 1.12 -2.01 -10.83
CA VAL A 15 -0.11 -2.18 -11.64
C VAL A 15 -1.39 -2.05 -10.81
N THR A 16 -1.31 -2.17 -9.48
CA THR A 16 -2.47 -2.28 -8.59
C THR A 16 -2.56 -1.17 -7.54
N PRO A 17 -2.59 0.13 -7.95
CA PRO A 17 -2.66 1.24 -6.98
C PRO A 17 -3.99 1.33 -6.22
N PHE A 18 -4.95 0.45 -6.52
CA PHE A 18 -6.31 0.50 -6.00
C PHE A 18 -6.67 -0.66 -5.05
N LEU A 19 -5.72 -1.51 -4.69
CA LEU A 19 -5.97 -2.53 -3.67
C LEU A 19 -6.14 -1.87 -2.30
N PRO A 20 -7.13 -2.29 -1.51
CA PRO A 20 -7.48 -1.65 -0.23
C PRO A 20 -6.58 -2.10 0.93
N GLY A 21 -5.25 -1.94 0.82
CA GLY A 21 -4.29 -2.42 1.81
C GLY A 21 -4.46 -1.82 3.20
N ASP A 22 -4.74 -0.50 3.26
CA ASP A 22 -4.99 0.19 4.52
C ASP A 22 -6.15 -0.43 5.29
N SER A 23 -7.24 -0.69 4.55
CA SER A 23 -8.43 -1.34 5.11
C SER A 23 -8.19 -2.79 5.47
N LEU A 24 -7.39 -3.51 4.68
CA LEU A 24 -7.03 -4.90 5.00
C LEU A 24 -6.17 -4.99 6.26
N LEU A 25 -5.23 -4.08 6.46
CA LEU A 25 -4.44 -4.00 7.70
C LEU A 25 -5.33 -3.71 8.91
N PHE A 26 -6.24 -2.75 8.75
CA PHE A 26 -7.19 -2.38 9.82
C PHE A 26 -8.12 -3.55 10.16
N VAL A 27 -8.75 -4.17 9.16
CA VAL A 27 -9.64 -5.33 9.36
C VAL A 27 -8.89 -6.52 9.95
N ALA A 28 -7.67 -6.78 9.49
CA ALA A 28 -6.86 -7.86 10.04
C ALA A 28 -6.49 -7.61 11.52
N GLY A 29 -6.19 -6.35 11.87
CA GLY A 29 -6.01 -5.94 13.25
C GLY A 29 -7.27 -6.13 14.09
N ALA A 30 -8.43 -5.69 13.58
CA ALA A 30 -9.71 -5.83 14.28
C ALA A 30 -10.10 -7.30 14.50
N ILE A 31 -9.90 -8.16 13.49
CA ILE A 31 -10.16 -9.61 13.63
C ILE A 31 -9.22 -10.23 14.67
N SER A 32 -7.95 -9.79 14.75
CA SER A 32 -7.00 -10.33 15.72
C SER A 32 -7.32 -9.98 17.18
N ALA A 33 -8.25 -9.03 17.42
CA ALA A 33 -8.75 -8.69 18.76
C ALA A 33 -9.85 -9.65 19.25
N LEU A 34 -10.39 -10.50 18.38
CA LEU A 34 -11.45 -11.45 18.77
C LEU A 34 -10.89 -12.56 19.67
N PRO A 35 -11.65 -12.98 20.74
CA PRO A 35 -11.17 -13.94 21.74
C PRO A 35 -10.72 -15.29 21.20
N ASP A 36 -11.33 -15.76 20.11
CA ASP A 36 -11.10 -17.09 19.55
C ASP A 36 -10.08 -17.10 18.38
N MET A 37 -9.39 -15.98 18.13
CA MET A 37 -8.44 -15.90 17.04
C MET A 37 -7.05 -16.44 17.41
N PRO A 38 -6.52 -17.41 16.61
CA PRO A 38 -5.24 -18.07 16.93
C PRO A 38 -4.02 -17.20 16.63
N ILE A 39 -4.18 -16.02 16.03
CA ILE A 39 -3.08 -15.16 15.58
C ILE A 39 -3.07 -13.88 16.40
N SER A 40 -1.99 -13.66 17.15
CA SER A 40 -1.81 -12.39 17.89
C SER A 40 -1.52 -11.24 16.90
N VAL A 41 -1.96 -10.03 17.26
CA VAL A 41 -1.69 -8.81 16.50
C VAL A 41 -0.18 -8.59 16.27
N HIS A 42 0.67 -8.97 17.21
CA HIS A 42 2.11 -8.81 17.10
C HIS A 42 2.71 -9.66 15.97
N ILE A 43 2.30 -10.94 15.87
CA ILE A 43 2.72 -11.83 14.77
C ILE A 43 2.18 -11.32 13.45
N LEU A 44 0.93 -10.87 13.43
CA LEU A 44 0.32 -10.28 12.25
C LEU A 44 1.10 -9.07 11.74
N VAL A 45 1.45 -8.14 12.65
CA VAL A 45 2.26 -6.95 12.33
C VAL A 45 3.61 -7.34 11.73
N ILE A 46 4.31 -8.31 12.29
CA ILE A 46 5.62 -8.76 11.78
C ILE A 46 5.49 -9.34 10.37
N ILE A 47 4.49 -10.19 10.14
CA ILE A 47 4.26 -10.82 8.84
C ILE A 47 3.90 -9.79 7.78
N LEU A 48 3.01 -8.85 8.09
CA LEU A 48 2.55 -7.83 7.14
C LEU A 48 3.62 -6.76 6.91
N PHE A 49 4.42 -6.43 7.92
CA PHE A 49 5.61 -5.59 7.77
C PHE A 49 6.62 -6.22 6.80
N ALA A 50 6.92 -7.52 6.97
CA ALA A 50 7.80 -8.21 6.03
C ALA A 50 7.24 -8.20 4.60
N ALA A 51 5.93 -8.43 4.43
CA ALA A 51 5.28 -8.36 3.12
C ALA A 51 5.42 -6.97 2.48
N ALA A 52 5.18 -5.91 3.25
CA ALA A 52 5.27 -4.53 2.77
C ALA A 52 6.70 -4.15 2.35
N VAL A 53 7.69 -4.50 3.17
CA VAL A 53 9.10 -4.19 2.90
C VAL A 53 9.61 -4.95 1.68
N LEU A 54 9.28 -6.24 1.58
CA LEU A 54 9.67 -7.08 0.44
C LEU A 54 8.96 -6.63 -0.85
N GLY A 55 7.68 -6.26 -0.76
CA GLY A 55 6.93 -5.73 -1.89
C GLY A 55 7.56 -4.45 -2.44
N ASP A 56 7.80 -3.45 -1.59
CA ASP A 56 8.45 -2.20 -2.03
C ASP A 56 9.87 -2.44 -2.58
N SER A 57 10.59 -3.41 -2.03
CA SER A 57 11.92 -3.77 -2.55
C SER A 57 11.83 -4.36 -3.96
N CYS A 58 10.86 -5.23 -4.22
CA CYS A 58 10.58 -5.73 -5.57
C CYS A 58 10.20 -4.58 -6.52
N ASN A 59 9.34 -3.68 -6.07
CA ASN A 59 8.91 -2.52 -6.83
C ASN A 59 10.08 -1.59 -7.19
N TYR A 60 10.98 -1.33 -6.22
CA TYR A 60 12.23 -0.61 -6.44
C TYR A 60 13.10 -1.30 -7.52
N MET A 61 13.27 -2.63 -7.44
CA MET A 61 14.05 -3.37 -8.42
C MET A 61 13.43 -3.30 -9.82
N ILE A 62 12.10 -3.43 -9.92
CA ILE A 62 11.39 -3.27 -11.20
C ILE A 62 11.64 -1.86 -11.77
N GLY A 63 11.57 -0.83 -10.93
CA GLY A 63 11.90 0.55 -11.33
C GLY A 63 13.36 0.70 -11.79
N HIS A 64 14.31 0.08 -11.09
CA HIS A 64 15.73 0.16 -11.39
C HIS A 64 16.08 -0.49 -12.73
N PHE A 65 15.52 -1.68 -13.02
CA PHE A 65 15.87 -2.43 -14.23
C PHE A 65 14.99 -2.07 -15.44
N PHE A 66 13.72 -1.79 -15.23
CA PHE A 66 12.73 -1.63 -16.31
C PHE A 66 12.14 -0.24 -16.40
N GLY A 67 12.40 0.67 -15.44
CA GLY A 67 11.69 1.94 -15.31
C GLY A 67 11.63 2.77 -16.58
N ARG A 68 12.77 2.95 -17.27
CA ARG A 68 12.81 3.72 -18.52
C ARG A 68 12.03 3.08 -19.67
N LYS A 69 12.02 1.74 -19.77
CA LYS A 69 11.27 1.02 -20.83
C LYS A 69 9.76 1.12 -20.67
N LEU A 70 9.28 1.06 -19.43
CA LEU A 70 7.86 1.02 -19.11
C LEU A 70 7.16 2.38 -19.35
N PHE A 71 7.87 3.49 -19.18
CA PHE A 71 7.33 4.85 -19.41
C PHE A 71 7.54 5.38 -20.82
N ASN A 72 8.23 4.66 -21.70
CA ASN A 72 8.40 5.07 -23.11
C ASN A 72 7.13 4.90 -23.95
N ASN A 73 6.07 4.27 -23.43
CA ASN A 73 4.83 4.11 -24.17
C ASN A 73 3.78 5.15 -23.73
N PRO A 74 3.52 6.22 -24.51
CA PRO A 74 2.60 7.29 -24.13
C PRO A 74 1.13 6.84 -24.02
N ASN A 75 0.78 5.68 -24.59
CA ASN A 75 -0.57 5.12 -24.56
C ASN A 75 -0.79 4.12 -23.39
N SER A 76 0.15 3.99 -22.48
CA SER A 76 0.00 3.09 -21.34
C SER A 76 -1.09 3.59 -20.37
N ARG A 77 -2.12 2.77 -20.17
CA ARG A 77 -3.19 3.05 -19.19
C ARG A 77 -2.73 2.92 -17.73
N ILE A 78 -1.66 2.18 -17.50
CA ILE A 78 -1.13 1.85 -16.16
C ILE A 78 -0.01 2.83 -15.79
N PHE A 79 0.94 3.05 -16.70
CA PHE A 79 2.09 3.91 -16.51
C PHE A 79 1.80 5.33 -17.03
N LYS A 80 0.80 6.00 -16.41
CA LYS A 80 0.46 7.38 -16.77
C LYS A 80 1.57 8.33 -16.35
N GLN A 81 2.02 9.17 -17.26
CA GLN A 81 3.02 10.21 -16.98
C GLN A 81 2.61 11.12 -15.83
N SER A 82 1.30 11.41 -15.69
CA SER A 82 0.79 12.22 -14.59
C SER A 82 1.06 11.65 -13.19
N TYR A 83 1.13 10.32 -13.04
CA TYR A 83 1.47 9.67 -11.78
C TYR A 83 2.96 9.78 -11.49
N LEU A 84 3.79 9.67 -12.54
CA LEU A 84 5.22 9.88 -12.45
C LEU A 84 5.55 11.33 -12.02
N GLU A 85 4.89 12.31 -12.65
CA GLU A 85 5.06 13.73 -12.34
C GLU A 85 4.68 14.04 -10.89
N LYS A 86 3.51 13.59 -10.42
CA LYS A 86 3.11 13.76 -9.01
C LYS A 86 4.16 13.19 -8.05
N THR A 87 4.66 11.99 -8.34
CA THR A 87 5.68 11.36 -7.50
C THR A 87 6.99 12.13 -7.55
N HIS A 88 7.35 12.67 -8.71
CA HIS A 88 8.55 13.48 -8.87
C HIS A 88 8.46 14.80 -8.10
N GLU A 89 7.29 15.44 -8.06
CA GLU A 89 7.03 16.62 -7.23
C GLU A 89 7.21 16.31 -5.73
N PHE A 90 6.72 15.14 -5.29
CA PHE A 90 6.95 14.67 -3.91
C PHE A 90 8.45 14.51 -3.62
N TYR A 91 9.21 13.92 -4.52
CA TYR A 91 10.66 13.79 -4.35
C TYR A 91 11.38 15.13 -4.33
N LYS A 92 10.98 16.10 -5.17
CA LYS A 92 11.52 17.45 -5.15
C LYS A 92 11.26 18.14 -3.81
N LYS A 93 10.07 17.94 -3.22
CA LYS A 93 9.66 18.60 -1.98
C LYS A 93 10.23 17.93 -0.71
N TYR A 94 10.25 16.61 -0.66
CA TYR A 94 10.53 15.85 0.56
C TYR A 94 11.81 15.00 0.48
N GLY A 95 12.45 14.92 -0.67
CA GLY A 95 13.66 14.11 -0.87
C GLY A 95 13.40 12.63 -0.56
N GLY A 96 14.34 11.95 0.08
CA GLY A 96 14.23 10.53 0.46
C GLY A 96 13.09 10.22 1.44
N LYS A 97 12.64 11.21 2.24
CA LYS A 97 11.47 11.06 3.13
C LYS A 97 10.18 10.78 2.37
N THR A 98 10.16 11.00 1.06
CA THR A 98 9.04 10.65 0.18
C THR A 98 8.65 9.19 0.33
N ILE A 99 9.60 8.26 0.53
CA ILE A 99 9.30 6.82 0.72
C ILE A 99 8.38 6.59 1.94
N ILE A 100 8.60 7.33 3.03
CA ILE A 100 7.77 7.23 4.24
C ILE A 100 6.40 7.89 4.00
N LEU A 101 6.41 9.16 3.54
CA LEU A 101 5.19 9.96 3.39
C LEU A 101 4.27 9.42 2.27
N ALA A 102 4.86 8.88 1.23
CA ALA A 102 4.15 8.30 0.10
C ALA A 102 3.18 7.18 0.52
N ARG A 103 3.52 6.41 1.57
CA ARG A 103 2.68 5.31 2.05
C ARG A 103 1.26 5.74 2.45
N PHE A 104 1.11 7.01 2.84
CA PHE A 104 -0.18 7.59 3.22
C PHE A 104 -0.93 8.27 2.05
N VAL A 105 -0.34 8.28 0.85
CA VAL A 105 -0.93 8.86 -0.36
C VAL A 105 -1.09 7.77 -1.42
N PRO A 106 -2.31 7.29 -1.68
CA PRO A 106 -2.56 6.05 -2.45
C PRO A 106 -1.83 5.96 -3.79
N ILE A 107 -1.85 7.02 -4.59
CA ILE A 107 -1.18 7.04 -5.91
C ILE A 107 0.35 7.09 -5.74
N VAL A 108 0.84 7.95 -4.84
CA VAL A 108 2.28 8.15 -4.66
C VAL A 108 2.94 6.91 -4.06
N ARG A 109 2.21 6.19 -3.19
CA ARG A 109 2.68 4.98 -2.51
C ARG A 109 3.21 3.93 -3.47
N THR A 110 2.44 3.59 -4.51
CA THR A 110 2.83 2.56 -5.47
C THR A 110 3.96 3.00 -6.40
N PHE A 111 4.04 4.30 -6.70
CA PHE A 111 5.05 4.83 -7.61
C PHE A 111 6.34 5.27 -6.90
N ALA A 112 6.33 5.58 -5.61
CA ALA A 112 7.51 6.08 -4.92
C ALA A 112 8.69 5.09 -4.93
N PRO A 113 8.55 3.79 -4.58
CA PRO A 113 9.63 2.83 -4.68
C PRO A 113 10.12 2.64 -6.11
N PHE A 114 9.19 2.61 -7.08
CA PHE A 114 9.50 2.51 -8.49
C PHE A 114 10.35 3.68 -8.98
N VAL A 115 9.94 4.92 -8.66
CA VAL A 115 10.66 6.15 -9.05
C VAL A 115 12.02 6.24 -8.36
N ALA A 116 12.12 5.78 -7.10
CA ALA A 116 13.41 5.67 -6.41
C ALA A 116 14.37 4.74 -7.16
N GLY A 117 13.87 3.58 -7.59
CA GLY A 117 14.66 2.63 -8.39
C GLY A 117 15.05 3.18 -9.75
N MET A 118 14.12 3.78 -10.48
CA MET A 118 14.33 4.41 -11.78
C MET A 118 15.34 5.57 -11.69
N GLY A 119 15.27 6.36 -10.61
CA GLY A 119 16.19 7.45 -10.31
C GLY A 119 17.55 6.99 -9.77
N LYS A 120 17.78 5.67 -9.66
CA LYS A 120 19.00 5.07 -9.11
C LYS A 120 19.35 5.57 -7.71
N MET A 121 18.32 5.78 -6.87
CA MET A 121 18.54 6.06 -5.45
C MET A 121 19.38 4.93 -4.82
N ASN A 122 20.32 5.26 -3.94
CA ASN A 122 21.09 4.24 -3.26
C ASN A 122 20.17 3.31 -2.46
N TYR A 123 20.32 1.99 -2.67
CA TYR A 123 19.43 0.98 -2.07
C TYR A 123 19.45 0.98 -0.54
N TYR A 124 20.61 1.29 0.07
CA TYR A 124 20.71 1.37 1.53
C TYR A 124 19.82 2.49 2.10
N TYR A 125 19.87 3.69 1.52
CA TYR A 125 18.99 4.78 1.95
C TYR A 125 17.51 4.47 1.67
N PHE A 126 17.21 3.89 0.49
CA PHE A 126 15.86 3.42 0.20
C PHE A 126 15.36 2.43 1.26
N MET A 127 16.16 1.41 1.60
CA MET A 127 15.81 0.40 2.59
C MET A 127 15.57 0.99 3.98
N MET A 128 16.39 1.95 4.43
CA MET A 128 16.19 2.64 5.70
C MET A 128 14.83 3.35 5.75
N TYR A 129 14.49 4.12 4.71
CA TYR A 129 13.18 4.78 4.64
C TYR A 129 12.03 3.79 4.48
N ASN A 130 12.24 2.70 3.76
CA ASN A 130 11.27 1.63 3.56
C ASN A 130 10.95 0.91 4.88
N LEU A 131 11.96 0.55 5.66
CA LEU A 131 11.77 -0.07 6.98
C LEU A 131 11.00 0.85 7.93
N VAL A 132 11.40 2.11 8.05
CA VAL A 132 10.71 3.07 8.92
C VAL A 132 9.27 3.30 8.47
N GLY A 133 9.07 3.56 7.18
CA GLY A 133 7.75 3.80 6.62
C GLY A 133 6.83 2.58 6.70
N GLY A 134 7.38 1.38 6.42
CA GLY A 134 6.66 0.11 6.53
C GLY A 134 6.23 -0.19 7.95
N ALA A 135 7.14 -0.02 8.91
CA ALA A 135 6.82 -0.20 10.33
C ALA A 135 5.72 0.76 10.77
N LEU A 136 5.88 2.06 10.48
CA LEU A 136 4.89 3.06 10.86
C LEU A 136 3.51 2.75 10.27
N TRP A 137 3.45 2.44 8.99
CA TRP A 137 2.20 2.14 8.28
C TRP A 137 1.49 0.91 8.84
N VAL A 138 2.20 -0.23 8.95
CA VAL A 138 1.60 -1.48 9.43
C VAL A 138 1.20 -1.38 10.89
N VAL A 139 2.06 -0.79 11.75
CA VAL A 139 1.77 -0.62 13.18
C VAL A 139 0.53 0.25 13.37
N VAL A 140 0.48 1.43 12.72
CA VAL A 140 -0.65 2.35 12.88
C VAL A 140 -1.97 1.69 12.47
N PHE A 141 -2.04 1.07 11.31
CA PHE A 141 -3.31 0.49 10.83
C PHE A 141 -3.69 -0.80 11.55
N CYS A 142 -2.76 -1.70 11.85
CA CYS A 142 -3.06 -2.94 12.56
C CYS A 142 -3.47 -2.69 14.02
N TYR A 143 -2.73 -1.82 14.74
CA TYR A 143 -3.11 -1.53 16.14
C TYR A 143 -4.35 -0.64 16.24
N ALA A 144 -4.55 0.30 15.30
CA ALA A 144 -5.82 1.01 15.23
C ALA A 144 -6.97 0.01 15.07
N GLY A 145 -6.86 -0.92 14.12
CA GLY A 145 -7.86 -1.98 13.94
C GLY A 145 -8.04 -2.82 15.20
N TYR A 146 -6.97 -3.24 15.84
CA TYR A 146 -7.00 -4.04 17.06
C TYR A 146 -7.75 -3.33 18.21
N PHE A 147 -7.41 -2.08 18.50
CA PHE A 147 -8.07 -1.31 19.56
C PHE A 147 -9.53 -1.00 19.25
N PHE A 148 -9.85 -0.69 17.99
CA PHE A 148 -11.25 -0.51 17.58
C PHE A 148 -12.03 -1.82 17.56
N GLY A 149 -11.39 -2.93 17.19
CA GLY A 149 -11.98 -4.26 17.15
C GLY A 149 -12.42 -4.79 18.52
N ASP A 150 -11.80 -4.31 19.59
CA ASP A 150 -12.14 -4.68 20.97
C ASP A 150 -13.38 -3.97 21.51
N LEU A 151 -13.91 -2.98 20.80
CA LEU A 151 -15.13 -2.27 21.20
C LEU A 151 -16.37 -3.17 21.04
N PRO A 152 -17.26 -3.26 22.07
CA PRO A 152 -18.45 -4.12 22.03
C PRO A 152 -19.33 -3.87 20.79
N PHE A 153 -19.54 -2.61 20.43
CA PHE A 153 -20.30 -2.22 19.24
C PHE A 153 -19.70 -2.78 17.94
N VAL A 154 -18.36 -2.84 17.87
CA VAL A 154 -17.63 -3.36 16.70
C VAL A 154 -17.75 -4.89 16.65
N GLN A 155 -17.64 -5.57 17.80
CA GLN A 155 -17.78 -7.02 17.88
C GLN A 155 -19.16 -7.50 17.48
N GLU A 156 -20.22 -6.82 17.92
CA GLU A 156 -21.62 -7.14 17.56
C GLU A 156 -21.90 -6.90 16.07
N ASN A 157 -21.26 -5.90 15.45
CA ASN A 157 -21.50 -5.51 14.07
C ASN A 157 -20.33 -5.80 13.13
N LEU A 158 -19.39 -6.65 13.53
CA LEU A 158 -18.11 -6.86 12.84
C LEU A 158 -18.29 -7.20 11.35
N LYS A 159 -19.23 -8.10 11.03
CA LYS A 159 -19.52 -8.49 9.63
C LYS A 159 -19.95 -7.29 8.80
N LEU A 160 -20.83 -6.45 9.33
CA LEU A 160 -21.31 -5.24 8.64
C LEU A 160 -20.18 -4.24 8.44
N LEU A 161 -19.38 -4.03 9.48
CA LEU A 161 -18.23 -3.11 9.43
C LEU A 161 -17.16 -3.56 8.44
N ILE A 162 -16.82 -4.84 8.40
CA ILE A 162 -15.88 -5.40 7.42
C ILE A 162 -16.39 -5.16 5.99
N VAL A 163 -17.65 -5.48 5.72
CA VAL A 163 -18.26 -5.27 4.41
C VAL A 163 -18.28 -3.79 4.04
N ALA A 164 -18.62 -2.90 4.98
CA ALA A 164 -18.63 -1.46 4.76
C ALA A 164 -17.23 -0.92 4.46
N ILE A 165 -16.21 -1.33 5.22
CA ILE A 165 -14.82 -0.92 5.02
C ILE A 165 -14.30 -1.39 3.64
N ILE A 166 -14.55 -2.64 3.28
CA ILE A 166 -14.17 -3.19 1.96
C ILE A 166 -14.88 -2.41 0.86
N PHE A 167 -16.19 -2.17 1.00
CA PHE A 167 -16.98 -1.45 0.01
C PHE A 167 -16.47 -0.01 -0.19
N ILE A 168 -16.25 0.73 0.90
CA ILE A 168 -15.71 2.10 0.86
C ILE A 168 -14.31 2.12 0.22
N SER A 169 -13.49 1.12 0.49
CA SER A 169 -12.11 1.04 -0.02
C SER A 169 -12.05 0.68 -1.51
N VAL A 170 -12.98 -0.13 -1.99
CA VAL A 170 -13.06 -0.54 -3.40
C VAL A 170 -13.80 0.51 -4.26
N LEU A 171 -14.66 1.32 -3.63
CA LEU A 171 -15.46 2.33 -4.32
C LEU A 171 -14.66 3.30 -5.20
N PRO A 172 -13.53 3.89 -4.73
CA PRO A 172 -12.71 4.76 -5.58
C PRO A 172 -12.15 4.05 -6.82
N ALA A 173 -11.75 2.79 -6.68
CA ALA A 173 -11.26 1.98 -7.80
C ALA A 173 -12.35 1.74 -8.85
N ILE A 174 -13.57 1.40 -8.40
CA ILE A 174 -14.74 1.23 -9.28
C ILE A 174 -15.05 2.54 -10.00
N ILE A 175 -15.10 3.66 -9.27
CA ILE A 175 -15.39 4.98 -9.85
C ILE A 175 -14.37 5.34 -10.93
N GLU A 176 -13.09 5.06 -10.70
CA GLU A 176 -12.05 5.39 -11.67
C GLU A 176 -12.12 4.50 -12.92
N VAL A 177 -12.40 3.21 -12.75
CA VAL A 177 -12.64 2.29 -13.88
C VAL A 177 -13.86 2.71 -14.69
N VAL A 178 -14.97 3.08 -14.04
CA VAL A 178 -16.19 3.54 -14.72
C VAL A 178 -15.93 4.86 -15.45
N ARG A 179 -15.26 5.83 -14.81
CA ARG A 179 -14.89 7.10 -15.46
C ARG A 179 -13.95 6.90 -16.65
N ALA A 180 -13.03 5.92 -16.58
CA ALA A 180 -12.15 5.60 -17.69
C ALA A 180 -12.92 5.00 -18.89
N LYS A 181 -13.98 4.19 -18.62
CA LYS A 181 -14.83 3.63 -19.68
C LYS A 181 -15.78 4.67 -20.29
N LEU A 182 -16.24 5.64 -19.50
CA LEU A 182 -17.16 6.70 -20.01
C LEU A 182 -16.42 7.78 -20.83
N LYS A 183 -15.10 7.85 -20.75
CA LYS A 183 -14.26 8.78 -21.54
C LYS A 183 -13.64 8.13 -22.79
N SER A 184 -13.90 6.87 -23.01
CA SER A 184 -13.52 6.11 -24.22
C SER A 184 -14.70 6.03 -25.18
#